data_503ba9fcdf7e3d8b69cf3c5a6ecfa6e3
#
_entry.id   503ba9fcdf7e3d8b69cf3c5a6ecfa6e3
#
_cell.length_a   1.000
_cell.length_b   1.000
_cell.length_c   1.000
_cell.angle_alpha   90.00
_cell.angle_beta   90.00
_cell.angle_gamma   90.00
#
_symmetry.space_group_name_H-M   'P 1'
#
loop_
_entity.id
_entity.type
_entity.pdbx_description
1 polymer ?
#
loop_
_entity_poly.entity_id
_entity_poly.type
_entity_poly.pdbx_seq_one_letter_code
_entity_poly.pdbx_strand_id
1 'polypeptide(L)'
;GLGSGVKASILSTLTSKIISTMMAEGLPLEECVSTIAATLPICSVRGVAYSTFTIMHLIDNETAEIIQYDNPHVILIRDGKNYDYPKSELNIDGKQIFQSVIKLQEDDVFVAMSDGCPHAGIGTAFNFGWKREEIAEFMEGIVPVGYTAKTLSTMLVDECDKLYGHHPGDDATACVVRIRKREPMNILFGPPRNRDDCDRMMSLFFSKEGKHIVCGGTTSS
;
A
#
# COMPACT_ATOMS: atom_id res chain seq x y z
N GLY A 1 5.94 15.22 1.09
CA GLY A 1 6.82 16.38 0.79
C GLY A 1 7.06 17.23 2.02
N LEU A 2 8.17 17.94 2.11
CA LEU A 2 8.48 18.77 3.30
C LEU A 2 7.48 19.93 3.45
N GLY A 3 6.90 20.06 4.65
CA GLY A 3 5.89 21.05 5.00
C GLY A 3 4.49 20.59 4.64
N SER A 4 3.53 21.50 4.73
CA SER A 4 2.11 21.27 4.45
C SER A 4 1.58 22.14 3.32
N GLY A 5 0.38 21.84 2.82
CA GLY A 5 -0.31 22.61 1.81
C GLY A 5 0.15 22.37 0.37
N VAL A 6 -0.20 23.31 -0.53
CA VAL A 6 -0.09 23.14 -1.98
C VAL A 6 1.33 22.81 -2.45
N LYS A 7 2.36 23.43 -1.86
CA LYS A 7 3.76 23.16 -2.26
C LYS A 7 4.20 21.74 -1.94
N ALA A 8 3.85 21.24 -0.76
CA ALA A 8 4.15 19.87 -0.34
C ALA A 8 3.39 18.86 -1.21
N SER A 9 2.13 19.13 -1.54
CA SER A 9 1.31 18.31 -2.43
C SER A 9 1.89 18.23 -3.84
N ILE A 10 2.33 19.35 -4.41
CA ILE A 10 2.99 19.37 -5.73
C ILE A 10 4.27 18.53 -5.68
N LEU A 11 5.10 18.71 -4.66
CA LEU A 11 6.37 17.98 -4.51
C LEU A 11 6.12 16.48 -4.38
N SER A 12 5.17 16.07 -3.56
CA SER A 12 4.76 14.66 -3.39
C SER A 12 4.26 14.06 -4.69
N THR A 13 3.40 14.78 -5.42
CA THR A 13 2.85 14.33 -6.71
C THR A 13 3.93 14.17 -7.76
N LEU A 14 4.83 15.13 -7.88
CA LEU A 14 5.96 15.06 -8.82
C LEU A 14 6.88 13.89 -8.49
N THR A 15 7.26 13.72 -7.22
CA THR A 15 8.08 12.60 -6.76
C THR A 15 7.46 11.27 -7.12
N SER A 16 6.19 11.08 -6.77
CA SER A 16 5.45 9.86 -7.06
C SER A 16 5.38 9.57 -8.56
N LYS A 17 5.10 10.61 -9.37
CA LYS A 17 4.99 10.45 -10.82
C LYS A 17 6.32 10.13 -11.48
N ILE A 18 7.40 10.80 -11.08
CA ILE A 18 8.75 10.53 -11.59
C ILE A 18 9.15 9.09 -11.27
N ILE A 19 9.09 8.70 -10.00
CA ILE A 19 9.45 7.34 -9.58
C ILE A 19 8.63 6.30 -10.32
N SER A 20 7.30 6.43 -10.31
CA SER A 20 6.42 5.42 -10.90
C SER A 20 6.65 5.26 -12.40
N THR A 21 6.91 6.36 -13.12
CA THR A 21 7.19 6.32 -14.55
C THR A 21 8.55 5.67 -14.83
N MET A 22 9.60 6.10 -14.14
CA MET A 22 10.95 5.58 -14.36
C MET A 22 11.06 4.09 -13.99
N MET A 23 10.44 3.68 -12.86
CA MET A 23 10.40 2.27 -12.46
C MET A 23 9.59 1.41 -13.45
N ALA A 24 8.50 1.93 -14.01
CA ALA A 24 7.70 1.23 -15.02
C ALA A 24 8.48 1.03 -16.34
N GLU A 25 9.39 1.95 -16.68
CA GLU A 25 10.30 1.82 -17.82
C GLU A 25 11.53 0.94 -17.53
N GLY A 26 11.63 0.38 -16.32
CA GLY A 26 12.71 -0.52 -15.92
C GLY A 26 14.04 0.19 -15.59
N LEU A 27 14.01 1.49 -15.29
CA LEU A 27 15.20 2.23 -14.89
C LEU A 27 15.67 1.81 -13.48
N PRO A 28 17.00 1.77 -13.24
CA PRO A 28 17.55 1.45 -11.94
C PRO A 28 17.11 2.44 -10.85
N LEU A 29 16.96 1.95 -9.62
CA LEU A 29 16.57 2.77 -8.48
C LEU A 29 17.49 3.98 -8.28
N GLU A 30 18.80 3.79 -8.45
CA GLU A 30 19.80 4.85 -8.33
C GLU A 30 19.53 6.01 -9.29
N GLU A 31 19.19 5.71 -10.55
CA GLU A 31 18.82 6.73 -11.52
C GLU A 31 17.52 7.44 -11.15
N CYS A 32 16.52 6.71 -10.63
CA CYS A 32 15.27 7.30 -10.16
C CYS A 32 15.52 8.28 -9.02
N VAL A 33 16.31 7.89 -8.02
CA VAL A 33 16.63 8.72 -6.85
C VAL A 33 17.47 9.92 -7.24
N SER A 34 18.51 9.74 -8.07
CA SER A 34 19.35 10.83 -8.56
C SER A 34 18.56 11.82 -9.39
N THR A 35 17.64 11.36 -10.23
CA THR A 35 16.74 12.22 -11.01
C THR A 35 15.84 13.06 -10.11
N ILE A 36 15.28 12.45 -9.05
CA ILE A 36 14.47 13.16 -8.06
C ILE A 36 15.32 14.24 -7.38
N ALA A 37 16.52 13.88 -6.94
CA ALA A 37 17.42 14.81 -6.27
C ALA A 37 17.79 16.02 -7.16
N ALA A 38 17.93 15.78 -8.46
CA ALA A 38 18.29 16.82 -9.44
C ALA A 38 17.11 17.69 -9.92
N THR A 39 15.89 17.12 -9.96
CA THR A 39 14.73 17.79 -10.58
C THR A 39 13.79 18.46 -9.58
N LEU A 40 13.76 18.00 -8.32
CA LEU A 40 12.86 18.59 -7.34
C LEU A 40 13.39 19.96 -6.86
N PRO A 41 12.50 20.95 -6.69
CA PRO A 41 12.89 22.27 -6.24
C PRO A 41 13.51 22.22 -4.84
N ILE A 42 14.61 22.93 -4.68
CA ILE A 42 15.32 23.08 -3.40
C ILE A 42 14.44 23.84 -2.41
N CYS A 43 14.22 23.27 -1.22
CA CYS A 43 13.53 23.96 -0.15
C CYS A 43 14.37 25.16 0.32
N SER A 44 13.83 26.38 0.18
CA SER A 44 14.50 27.62 0.54
C SER A 44 14.91 27.72 2.03
N VAL A 45 14.26 26.93 2.90
CA VAL A 45 14.52 26.94 4.36
C VAL A 45 15.66 25.99 4.73
N ARG A 46 15.80 24.85 4.02
CA ARG A 46 16.83 23.83 4.30
C ARG A 46 17.87 23.66 3.19
N GLY A 47 17.73 24.37 2.08
CA GLY A 47 18.68 24.32 0.98
C GLY A 47 18.72 23.02 0.18
N VAL A 48 17.78 22.11 0.40
CA VAL A 48 17.68 20.80 -0.28
C VAL A 48 16.24 20.52 -0.69
N ALA A 49 16.07 19.86 -1.84
CA ALA A 49 14.79 19.25 -2.19
C ALA A 49 14.57 18.05 -1.26
N TYR A 50 13.45 18.02 -0.59
CA TYR A 50 13.15 16.98 0.39
C TYR A 50 11.77 16.40 0.13
N SER A 51 11.77 15.15 -0.29
CA SER A 51 10.56 14.34 -0.40
C SER A 51 10.88 12.95 0.10
N THR A 52 10.11 12.50 1.05
CA THR A 52 10.14 11.11 1.54
C THR A 52 9.33 10.24 0.61
N PHE A 53 9.64 8.96 0.53
CA PHE A 53 8.86 8.03 -0.26
C PHE A 53 8.94 6.60 0.27
N THR A 54 7.90 5.85 -0.03
CA THR A 54 7.86 4.39 0.08
C THR A 54 7.38 3.82 -1.24
N ILE A 55 8.16 2.92 -1.81
CA ILE A 55 7.82 2.18 -3.02
C ILE A 55 7.60 0.73 -2.62
N MET A 56 6.51 0.14 -3.08
CA MET A 56 6.26 -1.28 -3.00
C MET A 56 6.06 -1.80 -4.42
N HIS A 57 7.01 -2.56 -4.90
CA HIS A 57 6.99 -3.18 -6.23
C HIS A 57 6.70 -4.67 -6.07
N LEU A 58 5.57 -5.11 -6.63
CA LEU A 58 5.18 -6.52 -6.64
C LEU A 58 5.67 -7.17 -7.93
N ILE A 59 6.55 -8.16 -7.80
CA ILE A 59 7.22 -8.83 -8.92
C ILE A 59 6.62 -10.24 -9.04
N ASP A 60 6.08 -10.55 -10.21
CA ASP A 60 5.54 -11.85 -10.61
C ASP A 60 4.50 -12.44 -9.64
N ASN A 61 3.89 -11.63 -8.79
CA ASN A 61 3.01 -12.03 -7.67
C ASN A 61 3.68 -12.98 -6.67
N GLU A 62 5.00 -13.05 -6.65
CA GLU A 62 5.78 -13.91 -5.74
C GLU A 62 6.62 -13.11 -4.76
N THR A 63 7.05 -11.91 -5.14
CA THR A 63 8.00 -11.12 -4.36
C THR A 63 7.51 -9.68 -4.23
N ALA A 64 7.69 -9.10 -3.05
CA ALA A 64 7.60 -7.66 -2.80
C ALA A 64 9.00 -7.08 -2.63
N GLU A 65 9.35 -6.11 -3.45
CA GLU A 65 10.47 -5.23 -3.22
C GLU A 65 9.96 -3.95 -2.57
N ILE A 66 10.50 -3.61 -1.41
CA ILE A 66 10.13 -2.42 -0.63
C ILE A 66 11.34 -1.51 -0.55
N ILE A 67 11.15 -0.26 -1.00
CA ILE A 67 12.20 0.75 -1.02
C ILE A 67 11.68 1.96 -0.25
N GLN A 68 12.43 2.42 0.74
CA GLN A 68 11.98 3.47 1.66
C GLN A 68 13.06 4.51 1.88
N TYR A 69 12.65 5.76 1.80
CA TYR A 69 13.46 6.90 2.12
C TYR A 69 12.72 7.79 3.12
N ASP A 70 13.26 7.87 4.33
CA ASP A 70 12.83 8.76 5.42
C ASP A 70 11.30 8.75 5.71
N ASN A 71 10.68 7.59 5.52
CA ASN A 71 9.32 7.27 5.94
C ASN A 71 9.35 6.19 7.04
N PRO A 72 8.32 6.08 7.86
CA PRO A 72 8.16 4.95 8.77
C PRO A 72 8.27 3.63 8.01
N HIS A 73 9.06 2.69 8.55
CA HIS A 73 9.20 1.39 7.90
C HIS A 73 7.86 0.69 7.77
N VAL A 74 7.58 0.14 6.57
CA VAL A 74 6.40 -0.67 6.30
C VAL A 74 6.27 -1.75 7.37
N ILE A 75 5.08 -1.91 7.91
CA ILE A 75 4.75 -3.00 8.81
C ILE A 75 4.29 -4.19 7.96
N LEU A 76 4.81 -5.37 8.21
CA LEU A 76 4.33 -6.61 7.62
C LEU A 76 3.69 -7.45 8.72
N ILE A 77 2.38 -7.68 8.62
CA ILE A 77 1.69 -8.66 9.45
C ILE A 77 1.62 -9.96 8.67
N ARG A 78 2.28 -10.99 9.19
CA ARG A 78 2.33 -12.35 8.66
C ARG A 78 1.89 -13.32 9.75
N ASP A 79 1.01 -14.25 9.45
CA ASP A 79 0.41 -15.17 10.43
C ASP A 79 -0.17 -14.45 11.65
N GLY A 80 -0.74 -13.26 11.45
CA GLY A 80 -1.33 -12.42 12.49
C GLY A 80 -0.32 -11.70 13.40
N LYS A 81 0.97 -11.74 13.08
CA LYS A 81 2.04 -11.13 13.87
C LYS A 81 2.91 -10.17 13.03
N ASN A 82 3.42 -9.14 13.69
CA ASN A 82 4.41 -8.27 13.08
C ASN A 82 5.69 -9.05 12.74
N TYR A 83 5.98 -9.14 11.46
CA TYR A 83 7.13 -9.84 10.94
C TYR A 83 8.28 -8.87 10.68
N ASP A 84 9.39 -9.06 11.36
CA ASP A 84 10.60 -8.29 11.15
C ASP A 84 11.38 -8.86 9.96
N TYR A 85 11.28 -8.17 8.83
CA TYR A 85 11.93 -8.56 7.57
C TYR A 85 13.30 -7.90 7.42
N PRO A 86 14.26 -8.53 6.72
CA PRO A 86 15.59 -7.97 6.49
C PRO A 86 15.52 -6.65 5.73
N LYS A 87 16.36 -5.70 6.11
CA LYS A 87 16.50 -4.39 5.48
C LYS A 87 17.97 -4.16 5.12
N SER A 88 18.26 -3.95 3.85
CA SER A 88 19.56 -3.53 3.35
C SER A 88 19.60 -2.02 3.26
N GLU A 89 20.68 -1.44 3.72
CA GLU A 89 20.89 0.01 3.67
C GLU A 89 21.73 0.36 2.43
N LEU A 90 21.24 1.29 1.62
CA LEU A 90 21.88 1.84 0.44
C LEU A 90 22.13 3.33 0.66
N ASN A 91 23.31 3.81 0.31
CA ASN A 91 23.60 5.23 0.28
C ASN A 91 23.64 5.72 -1.17
N ILE A 92 22.65 6.54 -1.56
CA ILE A 92 22.53 7.12 -2.90
C ILE A 92 22.53 8.63 -2.77
N ASP A 93 23.53 9.28 -3.34
CA ASP A 93 23.72 10.75 -3.28
C ASP A 93 23.61 11.31 -1.85
N GLY A 94 24.22 10.60 -0.87
CA GLY A 94 24.18 10.99 0.53
C GLY A 94 22.86 10.75 1.27
N LYS A 95 21.90 10.06 0.62
CA LYS A 95 20.62 9.65 1.19
C LYS A 95 20.66 8.20 1.61
N GLN A 96 20.27 7.94 2.84
CA GLN A 96 20.12 6.59 3.39
C GLN A 96 18.78 6.01 2.95
N ILE A 97 18.81 5.00 2.08
CA ILE A 97 17.62 4.33 1.53
C ILE A 97 17.62 2.90 2.04
N PHE A 98 16.47 2.43 2.48
CA PHE A 98 16.28 1.04 2.90
C PHE A 98 15.60 0.24 1.80
N GLN A 99 16.20 -0.90 1.45
CA GLN A 99 15.66 -1.84 0.49
C GLN A 99 15.42 -3.19 1.17
N SER A 100 14.31 -3.81 0.84
CA SER A 100 13.95 -5.14 1.31
C SER A 100 13.32 -5.93 0.18
N VAL A 101 13.69 -7.21 0.07
CA VAL A 101 13.09 -8.16 -0.88
C VAL A 101 12.45 -9.27 -0.06
N ILE A 102 11.13 -9.42 -0.20
CA ILE A 102 10.32 -10.30 0.64
C ILE A 102 9.55 -11.25 -0.24
N LYS A 103 9.71 -12.56 -0.02
CA LYS A 103 8.86 -13.56 -0.66
C LYS A 103 7.45 -13.45 -0.08
N LEU A 104 6.46 -13.25 -0.96
CA LEU A 104 5.06 -13.12 -0.58
C LEU A 104 4.48 -14.43 -0.04
N GLN A 105 3.62 -14.31 0.95
CA GLN A 105 2.80 -15.40 1.45
C GLN A 105 1.33 -15.01 1.39
N GLU A 106 0.45 -16.00 1.28
CA GLU A 106 -0.98 -15.78 1.36
C GLU A 106 -1.34 -15.15 2.71
N ASP A 107 -2.24 -14.19 2.68
CA ASP A 107 -2.68 -13.37 3.82
C ASP A 107 -1.64 -12.42 4.43
N ASP A 108 -0.46 -12.26 3.84
CA ASP A 108 0.43 -11.16 4.19
C ASP A 108 -0.31 -9.81 4.10
N VAL A 109 -0.14 -8.97 5.11
CA VAL A 109 -0.69 -7.61 5.12
C VAL A 109 0.44 -6.62 5.33
N PHE A 110 0.72 -5.82 4.29
CA PHE A 110 1.68 -4.73 4.35
C PHE A 110 0.95 -3.43 4.67
N VAL A 111 1.51 -2.65 5.60
CA VAL A 111 0.99 -1.34 6.00
C VAL A 111 2.09 -0.30 5.81
N ALA A 112 1.95 0.52 4.78
CA ALA A 112 2.77 1.70 4.55
C ALA A 112 2.04 2.94 5.07
N MET A 113 2.78 3.87 5.66
CA MET A 113 2.21 5.07 6.25
C MET A 113 3.14 6.27 6.11
N SER A 114 2.57 7.49 6.14
CA SER A 114 3.33 8.72 6.34
C SER A 114 3.66 8.93 7.82
N ASP A 115 4.57 9.85 8.09
CA ASP A 115 4.99 10.23 9.45
C ASP A 115 3.85 10.84 10.29
N GLY A 116 2.79 11.34 9.66
CA GLY A 116 1.59 11.78 10.38
C GLY A 116 0.90 10.67 11.18
N CYS A 117 1.06 9.39 10.82
CA CYS A 117 0.51 8.31 11.64
C CYS A 117 1.29 8.12 12.95
N PRO A 118 2.64 7.97 12.96
CA PRO A 118 3.41 7.95 14.20
C PRO A 118 3.33 9.25 15.01
N HIS A 119 3.08 10.38 14.39
CA HIS A 119 2.94 11.65 15.12
C HIS A 119 1.55 11.82 15.75
N ALA A 120 0.59 10.96 15.47
CA ALA A 120 -0.74 11.03 16.06
C ALA A 120 -0.67 10.96 17.59
N GLY A 121 -1.38 11.84 18.25
CA GLY A 121 -1.43 11.91 19.70
C GLY A 121 -0.30 12.69 20.39
N ILE A 122 0.64 13.26 19.65
CA ILE A 122 1.67 14.11 20.25
C ILE A 122 1.03 15.29 20.99
N GLY A 123 1.40 15.44 22.26
CA GLY A 123 0.90 16.53 23.11
C GLY A 123 -0.54 16.35 23.61
N THR A 124 -1.20 15.26 23.27
CA THR A 124 -2.56 14.89 23.73
C THR A 124 -2.56 13.56 24.46
N ALA A 125 -2.67 12.46 23.71
CA ALA A 125 -2.72 11.10 24.26
C ALA A 125 -1.33 10.53 24.60
N PHE A 126 -0.30 10.96 23.87
CA PHE A 126 1.07 10.44 24.00
C PHE A 126 2.09 11.59 24.03
N ASN A 127 3.15 11.44 24.87
CA ASN A 127 4.24 12.41 24.91
C ASN A 127 5.08 12.40 23.60
N PHE A 128 5.22 11.23 22.95
CA PHE A 128 6.08 10.99 21.79
C PHE A 128 5.34 10.49 20.54
N GLY A 129 4.01 10.63 20.52
CA GLY A 129 3.18 10.11 19.45
C GLY A 129 2.91 8.62 19.55
N TRP A 130 2.17 8.10 18.56
CA TRP A 130 1.80 6.70 18.45
C TRP A 130 2.90 5.92 17.72
N LYS A 131 3.82 5.36 18.48
CA LYS A 131 5.01 4.70 17.93
C LYS A 131 4.66 3.61 16.92
N ARG A 132 5.55 3.40 15.94
CA ARG A 132 5.39 2.36 14.91
C ARG A 132 5.11 0.97 15.51
N GLU A 133 5.75 0.64 16.60
CA GLU A 133 5.56 -0.64 17.31
C GLU A 133 4.15 -0.77 17.87
N GLU A 134 3.60 0.30 18.43
CA GLU A 134 2.23 0.34 18.95
C GLU A 134 1.20 0.28 17.79
N ILE A 135 1.52 0.90 16.64
CA ILE A 135 0.72 0.76 15.42
C ILE A 135 0.76 -0.70 14.95
N ALA A 136 1.91 -1.36 15.01
CA ALA A 136 2.01 -2.77 14.63
C ALA A 136 1.17 -3.66 15.55
N GLU A 137 1.20 -3.43 16.87
CA GLU A 137 0.34 -4.13 17.84
C GLU A 137 -1.15 -3.90 17.56
N PHE A 138 -1.54 -2.67 17.25
CA PHE A 138 -2.91 -2.37 16.84
C PHE A 138 -3.31 -3.16 15.60
N MET A 139 -2.44 -3.21 14.57
CA MET A 139 -2.69 -3.97 13.35
C MET A 139 -2.74 -5.48 13.62
N GLU A 140 -1.90 -6.02 14.51
CA GLU A 140 -1.98 -7.43 14.97
C GLU A 140 -3.35 -7.77 15.57
N GLY A 141 -3.96 -6.81 16.24
CA GLY A 141 -5.28 -6.99 16.85
C GLY A 141 -6.43 -7.06 15.84
N ILE A 142 -6.33 -6.32 14.72
CA ILE A 142 -7.44 -6.18 13.76
C ILE A 142 -7.29 -7.02 12.49
N VAL A 143 -6.07 -7.32 12.04
CA VAL A 143 -5.82 -8.07 10.80
C VAL A 143 -6.40 -9.48 10.83
N PRO A 144 -6.29 -10.26 11.93
CA PRO A 144 -6.83 -11.63 12.02
C PRO A 144 -8.36 -11.70 11.94
N VAL A 145 -9.07 -10.60 12.20
CA VAL A 145 -10.54 -10.54 12.09
C VAL A 145 -11.02 -10.75 10.64
N GLY A 146 -10.13 -10.55 9.66
CA GLY A 146 -10.44 -10.81 8.25
C GLY A 146 -10.97 -9.61 7.49
N TYR A 147 -10.82 -8.41 8.01
CA TYR A 147 -11.22 -7.17 7.33
C TYR A 147 -10.51 -6.99 5.98
N THR A 148 -11.16 -6.27 5.06
CA THR A 148 -10.55 -5.89 3.79
C THR A 148 -9.40 -4.91 3.99
N ALA A 149 -8.46 -4.82 3.03
CA ALA A 149 -7.38 -3.84 3.08
C ALA A 149 -7.90 -2.41 3.22
N LYS A 150 -9.01 -2.08 2.52
CA LYS A 150 -9.69 -0.79 2.63
C LYS A 150 -10.19 -0.53 4.06
N THR A 151 -10.85 -1.50 4.67
CA THR A 151 -11.36 -1.36 6.05
C THR A 151 -10.21 -1.18 7.04
N LEU A 152 -9.13 -1.96 6.89
CA LEU A 152 -7.94 -1.86 7.74
C LEU A 152 -7.28 -0.47 7.63
N SER A 153 -7.13 0.08 6.42
CA SER A 153 -6.57 1.42 6.25
C SER A 153 -7.48 2.50 6.84
N THR A 154 -8.80 2.37 6.70
CA THR A 154 -9.77 3.29 7.32
C THR A 154 -9.66 3.24 8.85
N MET A 155 -9.65 2.04 9.44
CA MET A 155 -9.54 1.88 10.90
C MET A 155 -8.24 2.50 11.44
N LEU A 156 -7.12 2.36 10.72
CA LEU A 156 -5.86 2.97 11.11
C LEU A 156 -5.92 4.50 11.08
N VAL A 157 -6.48 5.08 10.01
CA VAL A 157 -6.62 6.54 9.90
C VAL A 157 -7.63 7.10 10.89
N ASP A 158 -8.74 6.40 11.13
CA ASP A 158 -9.74 6.78 12.14
C ASP A 158 -9.13 6.78 13.56
N GLU A 159 -8.21 5.85 13.85
CA GLU A 159 -7.52 5.84 15.13
C GLU A 159 -6.53 7.01 15.23
N CYS A 160 -5.80 7.33 14.15
CA CYS A 160 -4.99 8.54 14.11
C CYS A 160 -5.82 9.79 14.38
N ASP A 161 -6.98 9.94 13.75
CA ASP A 161 -7.89 11.09 13.94
C ASP A 161 -8.36 11.23 15.39
N LYS A 162 -8.72 10.11 16.03
CA LYS A 162 -9.08 10.12 17.47
C LYS A 162 -7.90 10.56 18.35
N LEU A 163 -6.70 10.03 18.07
CA LEU A 163 -5.50 10.40 18.82
C LEU A 163 -5.13 11.87 18.65
N TYR A 164 -5.40 12.45 17.50
CA TYR A 164 -5.29 13.90 17.25
C TYR A 164 -6.43 14.72 17.89
N GLY A 165 -7.43 14.07 18.51
CA GLY A 165 -8.60 14.74 19.04
C GLY A 165 -9.42 15.44 17.96
N HIS A 166 -9.47 14.88 16.74
CA HIS A 166 -10.12 15.42 15.54
C HIS A 166 -9.53 16.76 15.06
N HIS A 167 -8.31 17.05 15.45
CA HIS A 167 -7.54 18.24 15.02
C HIS A 167 -6.14 17.80 14.60
N PRO A 168 -6.00 17.20 13.40
CA PRO A 168 -4.73 16.66 12.95
C PRO A 168 -3.67 17.76 12.85
N GLY A 169 -2.52 17.50 13.47
CA GLY A 169 -1.35 18.37 13.40
C GLY A 169 -0.51 18.15 12.14
N ASP A 170 -0.73 17.02 11.46
CA ASP A 170 -0.04 16.63 10.23
C ASP A 170 -0.94 15.74 9.34
N ASP A 171 -0.60 15.65 8.05
CA ASP A 171 -1.30 14.82 7.07
C ASP A 171 -0.99 13.33 7.30
N ALA A 172 -1.95 12.56 7.81
CA ALA A 172 -1.84 11.13 8.02
C ALA A 172 -2.34 10.35 6.80
N THR A 173 -1.46 9.57 6.19
CA THR A 173 -1.79 8.70 5.06
C THR A 173 -1.44 7.26 5.40
N ALA A 174 -2.35 6.33 5.13
CA ALA A 174 -2.13 4.89 5.28
C ALA A 174 -2.50 4.14 4.00
N CYS A 175 -1.63 3.24 3.58
CA CYS A 175 -1.84 2.32 2.46
C CYS A 175 -1.69 0.89 2.96
N VAL A 176 -2.75 0.09 2.80
CA VAL A 176 -2.74 -1.32 3.19
C VAL A 176 -2.84 -2.20 1.96
N VAL A 177 -1.90 -3.13 1.82
CA VAL A 177 -1.88 -4.14 0.76
C VAL A 177 -2.01 -5.52 1.40
N ARG A 178 -3.07 -6.27 1.04
CA ARG A 178 -3.28 -7.65 1.49
C ARG A 178 -3.05 -8.61 0.33
N ILE A 179 -2.17 -9.57 0.52
CA ILE A 179 -1.89 -10.63 -0.45
C ILE A 179 -2.95 -11.70 -0.32
N ARG A 180 -3.58 -12.04 -1.44
CA ARG A 180 -4.61 -13.08 -1.49
C ARG A 180 -4.33 -14.05 -2.63
N LYS A 181 -4.69 -15.28 -2.42
CA LYS A 181 -4.75 -16.24 -3.52
C LYS A 181 -5.78 -15.76 -4.55
N ARG A 182 -5.43 -15.85 -5.83
CA ARG A 182 -6.34 -15.52 -6.92
C ARG A 182 -7.48 -16.53 -6.94
N GLU A 183 -8.70 -16.07 -6.72
CA GLU A 183 -9.91 -16.85 -6.93
C GLU A 183 -10.50 -16.48 -8.30
N PRO A 184 -10.56 -17.41 -9.28
CA PRO A 184 -11.23 -17.15 -10.54
C PRO A 184 -12.71 -16.86 -10.30
N MET A 185 -13.25 -15.90 -11.06
CA MET A 185 -14.67 -15.60 -11.06
C MET A 185 -15.23 -15.87 -12.46
N ASN A 186 -16.17 -16.77 -12.55
CA ASN A 186 -16.85 -17.11 -13.79
C ASN A 186 -18.19 -16.38 -13.80
N ILE A 187 -18.47 -15.66 -14.88
CA ILE A 187 -19.72 -14.91 -15.02
C ILE A 187 -20.44 -15.44 -16.24
N LEU A 188 -21.69 -15.86 -16.06
CA LEU A 188 -22.61 -16.21 -17.12
C LEU A 188 -23.59 -15.06 -17.30
N PHE A 189 -23.57 -14.48 -18.50
CA PHE A 189 -24.40 -13.33 -18.83
C PHE A 189 -25.27 -13.59 -20.06
N GLY A 190 -26.55 -13.80 -19.83
CA GLY A 190 -27.52 -14.07 -20.87
C GLY A 190 -27.56 -15.54 -21.35
N PRO A 191 -28.59 -15.92 -22.10
CA PRO A 191 -28.73 -17.26 -22.68
C PRO A 191 -27.78 -17.45 -23.88
N PRO A 192 -27.45 -18.70 -24.26
CA PRO A 192 -26.71 -18.96 -25.49
C PRO A 192 -27.50 -18.50 -26.71
N ARG A 193 -26.78 -18.20 -27.78
CA ARG A 193 -27.42 -17.82 -29.06
C ARG A 193 -28.35 -18.92 -29.58
N ASN A 194 -28.00 -20.17 -29.38
CA ASN A 194 -28.74 -21.35 -29.74
C ASN A 194 -29.28 -22.04 -28.49
N ARG A 195 -30.56 -22.24 -28.36
CA ARG A 195 -31.17 -22.88 -27.17
C ARG A 195 -30.68 -24.30 -26.94
N ASP A 196 -30.35 -25.02 -28.02
CA ASP A 196 -29.84 -26.39 -27.92
C ASP A 196 -28.46 -26.47 -27.25
N ASP A 197 -27.76 -25.36 -27.14
CA ASP A 197 -26.46 -25.26 -26.46
C ASP A 197 -26.56 -24.95 -24.94
N CYS A 198 -27.79 -24.83 -24.39
CA CYS A 198 -27.97 -24.49 -22.97
C CYS A 198 -27.25 -25.47 -22.04
N ASP A 199 -27.49 -26.77 -22.20
CA ASP A 199 -26.91 -27.80 -21.34
C ASP A 199 -25.39 -27.85 -21.44
N ARG A 200 -24.87 -27.69 -22.67
CA ARG A 200 -23.43 -27.63 -22.91
C ARG A 200 -22.82 -26.39 -22.27
N MET A 201 -23.45 -25.24 -22.39
CA MET A 201 -23.00 -23.99 -21.80
C MET A 201 -22.96 -24.08 -20.25
N MET A 202 -24.04 -24.60 -19.66
CA MET A 202 -24.12 -24.79 -18.20
C MET A 202 -23.07 -25.78 -17.70
N SER A 203 -22.89 -26.91 -18.38
CA SER A 203 -21.87 -27.90 -18.05
C SER A 203 -20.46 -27.30 -18.10
N LEU A 204 -20.13 -26.53 -19.14
CA LEU A 204 -18.86 -25.83 -19.26
C LEU A 204 -18.67 -24.73 -18.21
N PHE A 205 -19.73 -24.02 -17.85
CA PHE A 205 -19.70 -22.99 -16.86
C PHE A 205 -19.41 -23.54 -15.47
N PHE A 206 -20.17 -24.55 -15.05
CA PHE A 206 -19.99 -25.15 -13.72
C PHE A 206 -18.78 -26.10 -13.60
N SER A 207 -18.20 -26.55 -14.72
CA SER A 207 -16.97 -27.34 -14.70
C SER A 207 -15.70 -26.50 -14.37
N LYS A 208 -15.80 -25.18 -14.43
CA LYS A 208 -14.67 -24.28 -14.13
C LYS A 208 -14.50 -24.11 -12.63
N GLU A 209 -13.23 -24.04 -12.19
CA GLU A 209 -12.92 -23.71 -10.80
C GLU A 209 -13.25 -22.25 -10.49
N GLY A 210 -13.58 -21.97 -9.22
CA GLY A 210 -13.81 -20.63 -8.71
C GLY A 210 -15.27 -20.29 -8.43
N LYS A 211 -15.53 -19.00 -8.20
CA LYS A 211 -16.87 -18.48 -7.94
C LYS A 211 -17.67 -18.40 -9.25
N HIS A 212 -18.97 -18.73 -9.16
CA HIS A 212 -19.88 -18.67 -10.30
C HIS A 212 -20.97 -17.65 -10.03
N ILE A 213 -21.14 -16.71 -10.96
CA ILE A 213 -22.20 -15.70 -10.93
C ILE A 213 -23.03 -15.82 -12.19
N VAL A 214 -24.34 -16.01 -12.02
CA VAL A 214 -25.30 -16.00 -13.12
C VAL A 214 -26.03 -14.66 -13.11
N CYS A 215 -25.97 -13.93 -14.22
CA CYS A 215 -26.57 -12.61 -14.39
C CYS A 215 -27.61 -12.62 -15.52
N GLY A 216 -28.72 -11.90 -15.31
CA GLY A 216 -29.79 -11.73 -16.29
C GLY A 216 -31.08 -12.46 -15.93
N GLY A 217 -32.21 -11.78 -16.08
CA GLY A 217 -33.53 -12.25 -15.64
C GLY A 217 -33.98 -13.58 -16.30
N THR A 218 -33.62 -13.80 -17.54
CA THR A 218 -33.94 -15.04 -18.28
C THR A 218 -32.90 -16.15 -18.12
N THR A 219 -31.76 -15.85 -17.50
CA THR A 219 -30.65 -16.79 -17.28
C THR A 219 -30.68 -17.34 -15.85
N SER A 220 -31.28 -16.60 -14.91
CA SER A 220 -31.40 -16.97 -13.50
C SER A 220 -32.74 -17.62 -13.15
N SER A 221 -33.65 -17.74 -14.07
CA SER A 221 -34.89 -18.47 -13.97
C SER A 221 -34.73 -19.86 -14.58
#